data_fd0ff6da48c17b4e7f9bbe761880d555
#
_entry.id   fd0ff6da48c17b4e7f9bbe761880d555
#
_cell.length_a   1.000
_cell.length_b   1.000
_cell.length_c   1.000
_cell.angle_alpha   90.00
_cell.angle_beta   90.00
_cell.angle_gamma   90.00
#
_symmetry.space_group_name_H-M   'P 1'
#
loop_
_entity.id
_entity.type
_entity.pdbx_description
1 polymer ?
#
loop_
_entity_poly.entity_id
_entity_poly.type
_entity_poly.pdbx_seq_one_letter_code
_entity_poly.pdbx_strand_id
1 'polypeptide(L)'
;MLAYLHMDCHSEGMSADRLPRTTEDDAVELRGFIRRYVEDSGSKGVVVGLSGGIDSAVVVKLAVDALGPENVHAIFMPSDVTPKQDYECVEGLAKDWGIDLEIINIQSAADAFADLLGGELTPLERGNIAARCRMTILYARAKSLGSIVLGTSNQSEYMMGYFTKYGDGGSDAAPIVGMYKTNVRHLARIIGVPEDVISKPPSAGLWEGQTDEGEMGITYAELDHVLHAIENGWTDAEIAADVGVDTVRVSEIRERVRAMAHKRMPAARPGKTY
;
A
#
# COMPACT_ATOMS: atom_id res chain seq x y z
N MET A 1 -8.07 17.88 -16.51
CA MET A 1 -9.32 18.61 -16.18
C MET A 1 -10.40 17.56 -16.04
N LEU A 2 -10.49 16.90 -14.88
CA LEU A 2 -11.52 15.91 -14.56
C LEU A 2 -12.65 16.64 -13.86
N ALA A 3 -13.80 16.72 -14.52
CA ALA A 3 -15.02 17.30 -14.01
C ALA A 3 -15.61 16.34 -12.96
N TYR A 4 -15.69 16.78 -11.71
CA TYR A 4 -16.54 16.17 -10.70
C TYR A 4 -17.99 16.48 -11.07
N LEU A 5 -18.71 15.49 -11.54
CA LEU A 5 -20.16 15.52 -11.62
C LEU A 5 -20.71 15.45 -10.18
N HIS A 6 -21.25 16.58 -9.71
CA HIS A 6 -22.17 16.57 -8.57
C HIS A 6 -23.42 15.80 -9.00
N MET A 7 -23.56 14.59 -8.51
CA MET A 7 -24.86 13.93 -8.46
C MET A 7 -25.48 14.24 -7.10
N ASP A 8 -26.52 15.04 -7.10
CA ASP A 8 -27.46 15.17 -5.97
C ASP A 8 -28.09 13.78 -5.73
N CYS A 9 -27.63 13.07 -4.73
CA CYS A 9 -28.22 11.83 -4.29
C CYS A 9 -29.08 12.10 -3.07
N HIS A 10 -30.40 12.00 -3.25
CA HIS A 10 -31.38 12.08 -2.18
C HIS A 10 -31.11 11.00 -1.13
N SER A 11 -31.21 11.39 0.14
CA SER A 11 -31.03 10.59 1.35
C SER A 11 -32.06 9.45 1.48
N GLU A 12 -31.79 8.31 0.88
CA GLU A 12 -32.28 7.04 1.38
C GLU A 12 -31.15 6.43 2.19
N GLY A 13 -31.41 6.12 3.48
CA GLY A 13 -30.44 5.74 4.49
C GLY A 13 -29.31 4.80 4.00
N MET A 14 -28.17 5.38 3.70
CA MET A 14 -26.98 4.64 3.37
C MET A 14 -26.26 4.28 4.67
N SER A 15 -26.32 3.02 5.04
CA SER A 15 -25.49 2.44 6.09
C SER A 15 -24.03 2.40 5.63
N ALA A 16 -23.07 2.79 6.47
CA ALA A 16 -21.64 2.65 6.24
C ALA A 16 -21.21 1.18 6.06
N ASP A 17 -22.12 0.26 6.32
CA ASP A 17 -21.98 -1.19 6.11
C ASP A 17 -21.79 -1.57 4.62
N ARG A 18 -21.57 -0.60 3.74
CA ARG A 18 -21.40 -0.83 2.30
C ARG A 18 -20.11 -0.28 1.74
N LEU A 19 -18.99 -0.79 2.26
CA LEU A 19 -17.77 -0.75 1.43
C LEU A 19 -18.09 -1.40 0.07
N PRO A 20 -17.59 -0.85 -1.03
CA PRO A 20 -17.75 -1.45 -2.34
C PRO A 20 -17.37 -2.93 -2.29
N ARG A 21 -18.22 -3.82 -2.81
CA ARG A 21 -17.90 -5.24 -2.84
C ARG A 21 -16.83 -5.48 -3.88
N THR A 22 -15.76 -6.16 -3.47
CA THR A 22 -14.71 -6.61 -4.39
C THR A 22 -15.20 -7.85 -5.15
N THR A 23 -15.01 -7.84 -6.46
CA THR A 23 -15.45 -8.88 -7.38
C THR A 23 -14.31 -9.33 -8.30
N GLU A 24 -14.53 -10.34 -9.13
CA GLU A 24 -13.59 -10.73 -10.18
C GLU A 24 -13.41 -9.62 -11.24
N ASP A 25 -14.43 -8.77 -11.46
CA ASP A 25 -14.33 -7.66 -12.40
C ASP A 25 -13.28 -6.63 -11.94
N ASP A 26 -13.15 -6.39 -10.62
CA ASP A 26 -12.08 -5.55 -10.08
C ASP A 26 -10.70 -6.14 -10.39
N ALA A 27 -10.55 -7.45 -10.24
CA ALA A 27 -9.30 -8.13 -10.59
C ALA A 27 -8.98 -8.00 -12.09
N VAL A 28 -9.99 -8.10 -12.95
CA VAL A 28 -9.85 -7.90 -14.41
C VAL A 28 -9.43 -6.46 -14.71
N GLU A 29 -10.07 -5.49 -14.08
CA GLU A 29 -9.75 -4.07 -14.26
C GLU A 29 -8.32 -3.74 -13.84
N LEU A 30 -7.89 -4.23 -12.67
CA LEU A 30 -6.54 -4.00 -12.15
C LEU A 30 -5.45 -4.66 -13.00
N ARG A 31 -5.67 -5.88 -13.47
CA ARG A 31 -4.79 -6.54 -14.46
C ARG A 31 -4.71 -5.74 -15.76
N GLY A 32 -5.86 -5.24 -16.22
CA GLY A 32 -5.94 -4.37 -17.39
C GLY A 32 -5.20 -3.04 -17.19
N PHE A 33 -5.30 -2.43 -16.00
CA PHE A 33 -4.56 -1.21 -15.65
C PHE A 33 -3.05 -1.45 -15.71
N ILE A 34 -2.54 -2.51 -15.07
CA ILE A 34 -1.11 -2.84 -15.06
C ILE A 34 -0.59 -3.03 -16.49
N ARG A 35 -1.30 -3.81 -17.32
CA ARG A 35 -0.91 -4.06 -18.71
C ARG A 35 -0.82 -2.77 -19.52
N ARG A 36 -1.89 -1.97 -19.51
CA ARG A 36 -1.90 -0.68 -20.24
C ARG A 36 -0.79 0.25 -19.78
N TYR A 37 -0.55 0.36 -18.48
CA TYR A 37 0.48 1.26 -17.96
C TYR A 37 1.90 0.84 -18.40
N VAL A 38 2.19 -0.46 -18.43
CA VAL A 38 3.47 -0.99 -18.95
C VAL A 38 3.60 -0.73 -20.45
N GLU A 39 2.55 -0.98 -21.23
CA GLU A 39 2.51 -0.71 -22.67
C GLU A 39 2.70 0.79 -22.96
N ASP A 40 1.94 1.66 -22.33
CA ASP A 40 1.97 3.12 -22.54
C ASP A 40 3.32 3.73 -22.13
N SER A 41 3.98 3.18 -21.11
CA SER A 41 5.31 3.62 -20.69
C SER A 41 6.44 3.09 -21.57
N GLY A 42 6.16 2.17 -22.49
CA GLY A 42 7.17 1.49 -23.31
C GLY A 42 8.13 0.59 -22.49
N SER A 43 7.70 0.19 -21.29
CA SER A 43 8.51 -0.64 -20.39
C SER A 43 8.41 -2.12 -20.74
N LYS A 44 9.42 -2.91 -20.34
CA LYS A 44 9.48 -4.35 -20.61
C LYS A 44 8.71 -5.18 -19.58
N GLY A 45 8.46 -4.63 -18.40
CA GLY A 45 7.81 -5.31 -17.29
C GLY A 45 7.81 -4.44 -16.04
N VAL A 46 7.73 -5.07 -14.88
CA VAL A 46 7.61 -4.40 -13.60
C VAL A 46 8.61 -4.90 -12.56
N VAL A 47 9.00 -4.01 -11.65
CA VAL A 47 9.74 -4.33 -10.43
C VAL A 47 8.83 -4.07 -9.25
N VAL A 48 8.74 -5.02 -8.31
CA VAL A 48 7.88 -4.92 -7.13
C VAL A 48 8.63 -5.36 -5.89
N GLY A 49 8.48 -4.62 -4.80
CA GLY A 49 8.94 -5.07 -3.49
C GLY A 49 7.98 -6.13 -2.94
N LEU A 50 8.44 -7.37 -2.76
CA LEU A 50 7.68 -8.46 -2.15
C LEU A 50 8.12 -8.64 -0.70
N SER A 51 7.26 -8.25 0.26
CA SER A 51 7.62 -8.19 1.69
C SER A 51 7.13 -9.40 2.50
N GLY A 52 6.32 -10.28 1.91
CA GLY A 52 5.59 -11.32 2.62
C GLY A 52 4.31 -10.81 3.32
N GLY A 53 3.93 -9.55 3.10
CA GLY A 53 2.63 -8.99 3.49
C GLY A 53 1.62 -9.08 2.35
N ILE A 54 0.33 -9.03 2.71
CA ILE A 54 -0.79 -9.24 1.78
C ILE A 54 -0.79 -8.24 0.61
N ASP A 55 -0.52 -6.96 0.85
CA ASP A 55 -0.59 -5.93 -0.20
C ASP A 55 0.43 -6.19 -1.30
N SER A 56 1.69 -6.47 -0.92
CA SER A 56 2.75 -6.80 -1.86
C SER A 56 2.45 -8.11 -2.62
N ALA A 57 1.90 -9.11 -1.93
CA ALA A 57 1.51 -10.38 -2.54
C ALA A 57 0.38 -10.17 -3.58
N VAL A 58 -0.62 -9.36 -3.26
CA VAL A 58 -1.72 -9.03 -4.20
C VAL A 58 -1.19 -8.31 -5.43
N VAL A 59 -0.32 -7.30 -5.27
CA VAL A 59 0.23 -6.55 -6.41
C VAL A 59 1.09 -7.43 -7.30
N VAL A 60 1.96 -8.28 -6.70
CA VAL A 60 2.79 -9.23 -7.46
C VAL A 60 1.90 -10.23 -8.21
N LYS A 61 0.89 -10.81 -7.55
CA LYS A 61 -0.02 -11.77 -8.20
C LYS A 61 -0.80 -11.14 -9.36
N LEU A 62 -1.32 -9.91 -9.18
CA LEU A 62 -1.98 -9.17 -10.25
C LEU A 62 -1.03 -8.90 -11.43
N ALA A 63 0.23 -8.56 -11.14
CA ALA A 63 1.24 -8.32 -12.17
C ALA A 63 1.58 -9.60 -12.94
N VAL A 64 1.75 -10.72 -12.25
CA VAL A 64 1.98 -12.05 -12.88
C VAL A 64 0.81 -12.42 -13.79
N ASP A 65 -0.42 -12.25 -13.32
CA ASP A 65 -1.62 -12.56 -14.11
C ASP A 65 -1.82 -11.61 -15.31
N ALA A 66 -1.30 -10.38 -15.20
CA ALA A 66 -1.40 -9.40 -16.26
C ALA A 66 -0.33 -9.55 -17.35
N LEU A 67 0.91 -9.85 -16.95
CA LEU A 67 2.09 -9.70 -17.80
C LEU A 67 2.82 -11.02 -18.10
N GLY A 68 2.53 -12.08 -17.34
CA GLY A 68 3.34 -13.29 -17.28
C GLY A 68 4.50 -13.18 -16.27
N PRO A 69 4.92 -14.30 -15.66
CA PRO A 69 5.92 -14.30 -14.61
C PRO A 69 7.29 -13.77 -15.06
N GLU A 70 7.66 -13.97 -16.32
CA GLU A 70 8.92 -13.53 -16.92
C GLU A 70 9.07 -12.00 -17.01
N ASN A 71 7.97 -11.25 -16.89
CA ASN A 71 7.94 -9.80 -16.95
C ASN A 71 7.75 -9.16 -15.56
N VAL A 72 7.81 -9.96 -14.48
CA VAL A 72 7.68 -9.53 -13.09
C VAL A 72 8.96 -9.86 -12.32
N HIS A 73 9.68 -8.82 -11.88
CA HIS A 73 10.87 -8.96 -11.06
C HIS A 73 10.54 -8.57 -9.61
N ALA A 74 10.46 -9.55 -8.72
CA ALA A 74 10.19 -9.34 -7.31
C ALA A 74 11.50 -9.16 -6.53
N ILE A 75 11.54 -8.19 -5.62
CA ILE A 75 12.69 -7.96 -4.75
C ILE A 75 12.25 -8.05 -3.29
N PHE A 76 12.82 -8.99 -2.55
CA PHE A 76 12.72 -9.04 -1.11
C PHE A 76 13.89 -8.29 -0.49
N MET A 77 13.58 -7.28 0.33
CA MET A 77 14.58 -6.37 0.92
C MET A 77 14.54 -6.42 2.43
N PRO A 78 15.01 -7.53 3.05
CA PRO A 78 15.01 -7.69 4.49
C PRO A 78 16.02 -6.78 5.20
N SER A 79 15.79 -6.59 6.50
CA SER A 79 16.72 -6.00 7.47
C SER A 79 16.83 -6.94 8.68
N ASP A 80 17.61 -6.57 9.67
CA ASP A 80 17.85 -7.42 10.87
C ASP A 80 16.59 -7.67 11.71
N VAL A 81 15.57 -6.80 11.58
CA VAL A 81 14.28 -6.97 12.25
C VAL A 81 13.28 -7.82 11.47
N THR A 82 13.63 -8.26 10.26
CA THR A 82 12.72 -9.03 9.41
C THR A 82 12.59 -10.47 9.91
N PRO A 83 11.35 -10.93 10.21
CA PRO A 83 11.11 -12.29 10.70
C PRO A 83 11.53 -13.35 9.70
N LYS A 84 12.05 -14.50 10.20
CA LYS A 84 12.42 -15.65 9.34
C LYS A 84 11.24 -16.18 8.51
N GLN A 85 10.04 -16.15 9.07
CA GLN A 85 8.82 -16.56 8.37
C GLN A 85 8.57 -15.77 7.09
N ASP A 86 9.05 -14.53 7.01
CA ASP A 86 8.88 -13.70 5.81
C ASP A 86 9.77 -14.21 4.67
N TYR A 87 10.96 -14.71 4.96
CA TYR A 87 11.81 -15.36 3.96
C TYR A 87 11.13 -16.61 3.36
N GLU A 88 10.62 -17.49 4.22
CA GLU A 88 9.94 -18.72 3.80
C GLU A 88 8.68 -18.39 2.98
N CYS A 89 7.92 -17.41 3.41
CA CYS A 89 6.73 -16.93 2.72
C CYS A 89 7.07 -16.40 1.32
N VAL A 90 8.06 -15.50 1.21
CA VAL A 90 8.42 -14.84 -0.06
C VAL A 90 8.99 -15.85 -1.05
N GLU A 91 9.87 -16.76 -0.59
CA GLU A 91 10.44 -17.84 -1.41
C GLU A 91 9.35 -18.81 -1.89
N GLY A 92 8.39 -19.15 -1.02
CA GLY A 92 7.21 -19.95 -1.37
C GLY A 92 6.38 -19.30 -2.47
N LEU A 93 6.00 -18.05 -2.30
CA LEU A 93 5.22 -17.28 -3.28
C LEU A 93 5.95 -17.17 -4.63
N ALA A 94 7.25 -16.88 -4.60
CA ALA A 94 8.05 -16.75 -5.81
C ALA A 94 8.09 -18.06 -6.60
N LYS A 95 8.29 -19.18 -5.90
CA LYS A 95 8.28 -20.52 -6.49
C LYS A 95 6.92 -20.88 -7.08
N ASP A 96 5.85 -20.66 -6.33
CA ASP A 96 4.49 -21.03 -6.74
C ASP A 96 4.00 -20.21 -7.94
N TRP A 97 4.42 -18.96 -8.04
CA TRP A 97 4.06 -18.08 -9.16
C TRP A 97 5.09 -18.05 -10.30
N GLY A 98 6.21 -18.77 -10.14
CA GLY A 98 7.24 -18.91 -11.18
C GLY A 98 7.98 -17.62 -11.50
N ILE A 99 8.08 -16.69 -10.54
CA ILE A 99 8.72 -15.38 -10.72
C ILE A 99 10.19 -15.38 -10.29
N ASP A 100 10.95 -14.48 -10.91
CA ASP A 100 12.32 -14.19 -10.46
C ASP A 100 12.28 -13.39 -9.15
N LEU A 101 13.00 -13.89 -8.13
CA LEU A 101 13.09 -13.27 -6.80
C LEU A 101 14.55 -12.92 -6.50
N GLU A 102 14.80 -11.63 -6.36
CA GLU A 102 16.08 -11.14 -5.85
C GLU A 102 15.96 -10.84 -4.35
N ILE A 103 16.96 -11.27 -3.54
CA ILE A 103 17.01 -10.99 -2.11
C ILE A 103 18.18 -10.04 -1.84
N ILE A 104 17.87 -8.84 -1.32
CA ILE A 104 18.86 -7.79 -1.02
C ILE A 104 18.68 -7.34 0.43
N ASN A 105 19.59 -7.75 1.33
CA ASN A 105 19.58 -7.22 2.69
C ASN A 105 19.99 -5.75 2.70
N ILE A 106 19.13 -4.90 3.28
CA ILE A 106 19.32 -3.44 3.27
C ILE A 106 19.99 -2.90 4.54
N GLN A 107 20.29 -3.75 5.53
CA GLN A 107 20.75 -3.31 6.85
C GLN A 107 21.99 -2.42 6.74
N SER A 108 23.01 -2.85 6.03
CA SER A 108 24.25 -2.08 5.88
C SER A 108 24.05 -0.71 5.22
N ALA A 109 23.12 -0.60 4.27
CA ALA A 109 22.78 0.70 3.66
C ALA A 109 22.03 1.60 4.64
N ALA A 110 21.07 1.05 5.37
CA ALA A 110 20.32 1.80 6.39
C ALA A 110 21.23 2.29 7.52
N ASP A 111 22.17 1.45 7.97
CA ASP A 111 23.15 1.81 9.00
C ASP A 111 24.10 2.92 8.52
N ALA A 112 24.58 2.83 7.29
CA ALA A 112 25.43 3.87 6.72
C ALA A 112 24.73 5.24 6.69
N PHE A 113 23.46 5.30 6.36
CA PHE A 113 22.69 6.55 6.44
C PHE A 113 22.48 7.01 7.88
N ALA A 114 22.21 6.10 8.80
CA ALA A 114 22.06 6.42 10.22
C ALA A 114 23.36 7.01 10.80
N ASP A 115 24.50 6.40 10.47
CA ASP A 115 25.82 6.86 10.91
C ASP A 115 26.17 8.26 10.39
N LEU A 116 25.82 8.54 9.12
CA LEU A 116 26.02 9.87 8.52
C LEU A 116 25.21 10.97 9.21
N LEU A 117 24.03 10.64 9.73
CA LEU A 117 23.19 11.61 10.43
C LEU A 117 23.67 11.88 11.85
N GLY A 118 24.36 10.92 12.46
CA GLY A 118 24.85 10.99 13.85
C GLY A 118 23.72 11.02 14.88
N GLY A 119 24.06 10.76 16.14
CA GLY A 119 23.12 10.77 17.26
C GLY A 119 22.21 9.52 17.32
N GLU A 120 21.29 9.54 18.29
CA GLU A 120 20.30 8.48 18.46
C GLU A 120 19.07 8.74 17.60
N LEU A 121 18.83 7.90 16.61
CA LEU A 121 17.62 7.94 15.77
C LEU A 121 16.49 7.15 16.45
N THR A 122 15.29 7.69 16.40
CA THR A 122 14.07 7.00 16.82
C THR A 122 13.77 5.79 15.90
N PRO A 123 13.01 4.79 16.35
CA PRO A 123 12.58 3.68 15.50
C PRO A 123 11.91 4.15 14.21
N LEU A 124 11.09 5.20 14.30
CA LEU A 124 10.40 5.77 13.14
C LEU A 124 11.37 6.39 12.11
N GLU A 125 12.41 7.10 12.58
CA GLU A 125 13.43 7.67 11.69
C GLU A 125 14.24 6.57 11.01
N ARG A 126 14.65 5.53 11.72
CA ARG A 126 15.31 4.34 11.14
C ARG A 126 14.43 3.63 10.13
N GLY A 127 13.15 3.43 10.44
CA GLY A 127 12.17 2.85 9.53
C GLY A 127 12.00 3.67 8.25
N ASN A 128 11.93 4.99 8.36
CA ASN A 128 11.87 5.90 7.21
C ASN A 128 13.14 5.84 6.33
N ILE A 129 14.31 5.67 6.93
CA ILE A 129 15.57 5.45 6.18
C ILE A 129 15.47 4.12 5.43
N ALA A 130 15.12 3.03 6.11
CA ALA A 130 14.98 1.71 5.51
C ALA A 130 13.99 1.70 4.32
N ALA A 131 12.84 2.35 4.47
CA ALA A 131 11.86 2.47 3.39
C ALA A 131 12.42 3.21 2.16
N ARG A 132 13.22 4.26 2.37
CA ARG A 132 13.88 4.99 1.27
C ARG A 132 15.03 4.21 0.64
N CYS A 133 15.78 3.42 1.41
CA CYS A 133 16.76 2.48 0.86
C CYS A 133 16.07 1.49 -0.10
N ARG A 134 14.93 0.91 0.31
CA ARG A 134 14.13 0.00 -0.53
C ARG A 134 13.69 0.67 -1.82
N MET A 135 13.12 1.86 -1.74
CA MET A 135 12.71 2.62 -2.93
C MET A 135 13.88 2.86 -3.90
N THR A 136 15.04 3.26 -3.39
CA THR A 136 16.23 3.50 -4.21
C THR A 136 16.66 2.24 -4.95
N ILE A 137 16.62 1.07 -4.31
CA ILE A 137 16.95 -0.22 -4.91
C ILE A 137 15.94 -0.59 -6.00
N LEU A 138 14.63 -0.44 -5.72
CA LEU A 138 13.58 -0.73 -6.69
C LEU A 138 13.77 0.09 -7.97
N TYR A 139 13.99 1.39 -7.87
CA TYR A 139 14.19 2.25 -9.03
C TYR A 139 15.51 1.99 -9.76
N ALA A 140 16.57 1.64 -9.04
CA ALA A 140 17.84 1.23 -9.65
C ALA A 140 17.67 -0.04 -10.49
N ARG A 141 16.95 -1.04 -9.97
CA ARG A 141 16.64 -2.28 -10.70
C ARG A 141 15.69 -2.04 -11.87
N ALA A 142 14.63 -1.26 -11.65
CA ALA A 142 13.70 -0.91 -12.71
C ALA A 142 14.42 -0.27 -13.90
N LYS A 143 15.34 0.66 -13.63
CA LYS A 143 16.16 1.27 -14.69
C LYS A 143 17.02 0.27 -15.45
N SER A 144 17.69 -0.64 -14.74
CA SER A 144 18.59 -1.64 -15.38
C SER A 144 17.81 -2.68 -16.21
N LEU A 145 16.56 -2.99 -15.81
CA LEU A 145 15.71 -3.95 -16.49
C LEU A 145 14.82 -3.31 -17.60
N GLY A 146 14.79 -1.97 -17.69
CA GLY A 146 13.87 -1.27 -18.57
C GLY A 146 12.41 -1.43 -18.15
N SER A 147 12.18 -1.53 -16.85
CA SER A 147 10.89 -1.76 -16.19
C SER A 147 10.44 -0.55 -15.39
N ILE A 148 9.20 -0.59 -14.88
CA ILE A 148 8.63 0.40 -13.95
C ILE A 148 8.48 -0.20 -12.56
N VAL A 149 8.36 0.66 -11.54
CA VAL A 149 8.11 0.27 -10.15
C VAL A 149 6.62 0.28 -9.85
N LEU A 150 6.07 -0.85 -9.39
CA LEU A 150 4.71 -0.89 -8.83
C LEU A 150 4.75 -0.68 -7.32
N GLY A 151 3.90 0.23 -6.85
CA GLY A 151 3.64 0.48 -5.44
C GLY A 151 2.60 -0.48 -4.88
N THR A 152 2.70 -0.74 -3.59
CA THR A 152 1.87 -1.71 -2.88
C THR A 152 0.95 -1.07 -1.83
N SER A 153 0.93 0.26 -1.70
CA SER A 153 0.05 0.97 -0.77
C SER A 153 -1.41 0.79 -1.15
N ASN A 154 -2.27 0.54 -0.17
CA ASN A 154 -3.72 0.50 -0.31
C ASN A 154 -4.36 1.85 0.09
N GLN A 155 -5.66 2.01 -0.11
CA GLN A 155 -6.37 3.27 0.15
C GLN A 155 -6.37 3.65 1.63
N SER A 156 -6.52 2.70 2.53
CA SER A 156 -6.54 2.95 3.99
C SER A 156 -5.22 3.55 4.46
N GLU A 157 -4.11 2.94 4.07
CA GLU A 157 -2.76 3.43 4.34
C GLU A 157 -2.53 4.79 3.67
N TYR A 158 -2.93 4.93 2.41
CA TYR A 158 -2.76 6.15 1.64
C TYR A 158 -3.51 7.34 2.24
N MET A 159 -4.77 7.16 2.65
CA MET A 159 -5.57 8.20 3.28
C MET A 159 -5.00 8.60 4.65
N MET A 160 -4.64 7.62 5.47
CA MET A 160 -4.06 7.82 6.80
C MET A 160 -2.63 8.38 6.75
N GLY A 161 -2.01 8.42 5.58
CA GLY A 161 -0.60 8.76 5.43
C GLY A 161 0.34 7.77 6.12
N TYR A 162 -0.11 6.52 6.27
CA TYR A 162 0.63 5.42 6.90
C TYR A 162 1.60 4.81 5.90
N PHE A 163 2.51 5.62 5.42
CA PHE A 163 3.62 5.28 4.52
C PHE A 163 4.72 6.34 4.61
N THR A 164 5.90 6.00 4.17
CA THR A 164 7.03 6.93 4.07
C THR A 164 7.00 7.63 2.70
N LYS A 165 6.82 8.96 2.72
CA LYS A 165 6.92 9.76 1.49
C LYS A 165 8.30 9.60 0.85
N TYR A 166 8.33 9.27 -0.45
CA TYR A 166 9.57 8.93 -1.17
C TYR A 166 10.31 7.70 -0.59
N GLY A 167 9.56 6.81 0.06
CA GLY A 167 9.99 5.48 0.45
C GLY A 167 9.03 4.47 -0.19
N ASP A 168 8.28 3.73 0.60
CA ASP A 168 7.22 2.82 0.13
C ASP A 168 6.06 3.54 -0.59
N GLY A 169 5.86 4.86 -0.35
CA GLY A 169 4.96 5.70 -1.15
C GLY A 169 5.53 6.15 -2.50
N GLY A 170 6.75 5.74 -2.87
CA GLY A 170 7.40 6.08 -4.14
C GLY A 170 7.24 4.95 -5.16
N SER A 171 6.45 5.19 -6.22
CA SER A 171 6.23 4.23 -7.31
C SER A 171 5.80 4.96 -8.58
N ASP A 172 5.88 4.26 -9.73
CA ASP A 172 5.41 4.77 -11.02
C ASP A 172 3.91 4.53 -11.19
N ALA A 173 3.41 3.40 -10.66
CA ALA A 173 1.99 3.06 -10.62
C ALA A 173 1.66 2.31 -9.33
N ALA A 174 0.46 2.52 -8.79
CA ALA A 174 -0.02 1.90 -7.55
C ALA A 174 -1.40 1.24 -7.78
N PRO A 175 -1.45 -0.04 -8.20
CA PRO A 175 -2.67 -0.68 -8.65
C PRO A 175 -3.79 -0.73 -7.60
N ILE A 176 -3.45 -0.94 -6.33
CA ILE A 176 -4.41 -1.12 -5.24
C ILE A 176 -4.62 0.13 -4.37
N VAL A 177 -4.07 1.30 -4.77
CA VAL A 177 -4.15 2.53 -3.98
C VAL A 177 -5.59 3.06 -3.80
N GLY A 178 -6.50 2.63 -4.66
CA GLY A 178 -7.94 2.92 -4.58
C GLY A 178 -8.76 1.84 -3.85
N MET A 179 -8.14 0.83 -3.25
CA MET A 179 -8.82 -0.25 -2.54
C MET A 179 -8.56 -0.17 -1.04
N TYR A 180 -9.62 -0.22 -0.23
CA TYR A 180 -9.48 -0.34 1.22
C TYR A 180 -8.84 -1.66 1.62
N LYS A 181 -8.20 -1.74 2.79
CA LYS A 181 -7.53 -2.95 3.28
C LYS A 181 -8.45 -4.17 3.33
N THR A 182 -9.70 -3.99 3.73
CA THR A 182 -10.71 -5.06 3.72
C THR A 182 -11.01 -5.56 2.31
N ASN A 183 -11.06 -4.65 1.32
CA ASN A 183 -11.21 -5.00 -0.10
C ASN A 183 -9.99 -5.75 -0.64
N VAL A 184 -8.78 -5.34 -0.24
CA VAL A 184 -7.54 -6.05 -0.61
C VAL A 184 -7.55 -7.49 -0.09
N ARG A 185 -8.05 -7.73 1.13
CA ARG A 185 -8.23 -9.11 1.67
C ARG A 185 -9.22 -9.94 0.85
N HIS A 186 -10.31 -9.34 0.40
CA HIS A 186 -11.27 -10.01 -0.48
C HIS A 186 -10.67 -10.31 -1.85
N LEU A 187 -10.00 -9.33 -2.46
CA LEU A 187 -9.31 -9.49 -3.73
C LEU A 187 -8.26 -10.60 -3.66
N ALA A 188 -7.47 -10.64 -2.58
CA ALA A 188 -6.46 -11.66 -2.37
C ALA A 188 -7.03 -13.09 -2.47
N ARG A 189 -8.22 -13.33 -1.88
CA ARG A 189 -8.90 -14.63 -1.98
C ARG A 189 -9.37 -14.91 -3.40
N ILE A 190 -9.93 -13.91 -4.09
CA ILE A 190 -10.41 -14.02 -5.48
C ILE A 190 -9.26 -14.44 -6.41
N ILE A 191 -8.10 -13.81 -6.27
CA ILE A 191 -6.93 -14.07 -7.16
C ILE A 191 -6.04 -15.21 -6.69
N GLY A 192 -6.39 -15.90 -5.59
CA GLY A 192 -5.71 -17.10 -5.12
C GLY A 192 -4.39 -16.84 -4.38
N VAL A 193 -4.28 -15.73 -3.62
CA VAL A 193 -3.20 -15.54 -2.65
C VAL A 193 -3.40 -16.53 -1.50
N PRO A 194 -2.35 -17.22 -0.98
CA PRO A 194 -2.46 -18.17 0.11
C PRO A 194 -3.06 -17.59 1.39
N GLU A 195 -3.88 -18.36 2.10
CA GLU A 195 -4.63 -17.88 3.27
C GLU A 195 -3.72 -17.54 4.47
N ASP A 196 -2.56 -18.15 4.58
CA ASP A 196 -1.54 -17.80 5.58
C ASP A 196 -0.99 -16.38 5.38
N VAL A 197 -0.87 -15.93 4.14
CA VAL A 197 -0.51 -14.53 3.80
C VAL A 197 -1.66 -13.58 4.11
N ILE A 198 -2.91 -13.99 3.79
CA ILE A 198 -4.11 -13.17 3.99
C ILE A 198 -4.41 -12.96 5.47
N SER A 199 -4.23 -14.00 6.28
CA SER A 199 -4.52 -14.00 7.72
C SER A 199 -3.41 -13.40 8.58
N LYS A 200 -2.22 -13.16 8.00
CA LYS A 200 -1.10 -12.55 8.72
C LYS A 200 -1.49 -11.13 9.19
N PRO A 201 -1.25 -10.79 10.48
CA PRO A 201 -1.49 -9.45 10.98
C PRO A 201 -0.72 -8.40 10.16
N PRO A 202 -1.38 -7.32 9.69
CA PRO A 202 -0.70 -6.28 8.92
C PRO A 202 0.31 -5.52 9.80
N SER A 203 1.49 -5.31 9.22
CA SER A 203 2.59 -4.61 9.87
C SER A 203 3.49 -3.93 8.85
N ALA A 204 3.91 -2.71 9.15
CA ALA A 204 4.92 -2.02 8.37
C ALA A 204 6.34 -2.63 8.53
N GLY A 205 6.54 -3.51 9.52
CA GLY A 205 7.79 -4.24 9.74
C GLY A 205 9.00 -3.35 10.00
N LEU A 206 8.81 -2.20 10.66
CA LEU A 206 9.87 -1.24 10.96
C LEU A 206 10.59 -1.56 12.27
N TRP A 207 9.93 -2.29 13.19
CA TRP A 207 10.50 -2.80 14.45
C TRP A 207 9.77 -4.08 14.87
N GLU A 208 10.41 -4.83 15.77
CA GLU A 208 9.87 -6.09 16.27
C GLU A 208 8.54 -5.92 17.01
N GLY A 209 7.54 -6.76 16.70
CA GLY A 209 6.23 -6.72 17.34
C GLY A 209 5.29 -5.60 16.88
N GLN A 210 5.68 -4.80 15.89
CA GLN A 210 4.82 -3.76 15.32
C GLN A 210 3.58 -4.40 14.67
N THR A 211 2.41 -3.76 14.89
CA THR A 211 1.19 -4.03 14.13
C THR A 211 0.53 -2.70 13.77
N ASP A 212 0.01 -2.60 12.56
CA ASP A 212 -0.64 -1.38 12.07
C ASP A 212 -1.86 -1.00 12.92
N GLU A 213 -2.71 -1.98 13.24
CA GLU A 213 -3.91 -1.76 14.06
C GLU A 213 -3.56 -1.34 15.50
N GLY A 214 -2.46 -1.89 16.05
CA GLY A 214 -1.94 -1.47 17.36
C GLY A 214 -1.45 -0.02 17.40
N GLU A 215 -0.76 0.42 16.35
CA GLU A 215 -0.31 1.81 16.24
C GLU A 215 -1.45 2.78 15.93
N MET A 216 -2.36 2.39 15.06
CA MET A 216 -3.50 3.22 14.70
C MET A 216 -4.57 3.25 15.78
N GLY A 217 -4.62 2.26 16.69
CA GLY A 217 -5.61 2.14 17.76
C GLY A 217 -7.03 1.91 17.23
N ILE A 218 -7.17 1.31 16.05
CA ILE A 218 -8.42 0.97 15.39
C ILE A 218 -8.18 -0.21 14.44
N THR A 219 -9.16 -1.10 14.29
CA THR A 219 -9.07 -2.20 13.33
C THR A 219 -9.26 -1.68 11.90
N TYR A 220 -8.68 -2.37 10.91
CA TYR A 220 -8.93 -2.01 9.51
C TYR A 220 -10.41 -2.16 9.12
N ALA A 221 -11.12 -3.09 9.73
CA ALA A 221 -12.56 -3.24 9.50
C ALA A 221 -13.35 -1.98 9.86
N GLU A 222 -13.06 -1.38 11.02
CA GLU A 222 -13.68 -0.12 11.46
C GLU A 222 -13.13 1.07 10.67
N LEU A 223 -11.81 1.15 10.51
CA LEU A 223 -11.13 2.25 9.83
C LEU A 223 -11.64 2.45 8.41
N ASP A 224 -11.78 1.36 7.64
CA ASP A 224 -12.20 1.42 6.24
C ASP A 224 -13.62 1.98 6.11
N HIS A 225 -14.55 1.61 7.02
CA HIS A 225 -15.89 2.19 7.07
C HIS A 225 -15.86 3.68 7.42
N VAL A 226 -15.04 4.07 8.41
CA VAL A 226 -14.86 5.51 8.77
C VAL A 226 -14.31 6.29 7.57
N LEU A 227 -13.27 5.78 6.91
CA LEU A 227 -12.66 6.46 5.77
C LEU A 227 -13.63 6.57 4.59
N HIS A 228 -14.37 5.52 4.30
CA HIS A 228 -15.39 5.52 3.25
C HIS A 228 -16.49 6.55 3.52
N ALA A 229 -16.99 6.61 4.74
CA ALA A 229 -17.99 7.60 5.13
C ALA A 229 -17.44 9.05 5.08
N ILE A 230 -16.15 9.26 5.44
CA ILE A 230 -15.48 10.55 5.29
C ILE A 230 -15.44 10.99 3.82
N GLU A 231 -15.09 10.10 2.89
CA GLU A 231 -15.05 10.39 1.45
C GLU A 231 -16.43 10.71 0.89
N ASN A 232 -17.48 10.11 1.45
CA ASN A 232 -18.86 10.38 1.08
C ASN A 232 -19.48 11.59 1.80
N GLY A 233 -18.70 12.36 2.56
CA GLY A 233 -19.12 13.63 3.14
C GLY A 233 -19.95 13.52 4.41
N TRP A 234 -19.98 12.37 5.09
CA TRP A 234 -20.71 12.17 6.34
C TRP A 234 -20.10 12.99 7.47
N THR A 235 -20.94 13.42 8.40
CA THR A 235 -20.51 14.10 9.64
C THR A 235 -19.93 13.09 10.62
N ASP A 236 -19.10 13.58 11.56
CA ASP A 236 -18.48 12.72 12.57
C ASP A 236 -19.54 12.02 13.45
N ALA A 237 -20.68 12.68 13.73
CA ALA A 237 -21.76 12.11 14.50
C ALA A 237 -22.49 10.97 13.76
N GLU A 238 -22.72 11.13 12.45
CA GLU A 238 -23.31 10.08 11.61
C GLU A 238 -22.40 8.86 11.52
N ILE A 239 -21.10 9.09 11.29
CA ILE A 239 -20.11 8.02 11.22
C ILE A 239 -20.01 7.28 12.54
N ALA A 240 -19.92 8.00 13.66
CA ALA A 240 -19.86 7.42 15.00
C ALA A 240 -21.06 6.52 15.31
N ALA A 241 -22.27 6.99 14.94
CA ALA A 241 -23.51 6.24 15.15
C ALA A 241 -23.61 4.97 14.29
N ASP A 242 -23.10 5.02 13.07
CA ASP A 242 -23.20 3.93 12.10
C ASP A 242 -22.12 2.86 12.31
N VAL A 243 -20.86 3.27 12.50
CA VAL A 243 -19.73 2.35 12.67
C VAL A 243 -19.59 1.85 14.11
N GLY A 244 -20.17 2.56 15.09
CA GLY A 244 -20.06 2.21 16.52
C GLY A 244 -18.75 2.65 17.17
N VAL A 245 -18.06 3.63 16.60
CA VAL A 245 -16.84 4.23 17.15
C VAL A 245 -17.14 5.56 17.82
N ASP A 246 -16.26 6.01 18.73
CA ASP A 246 -16.42 7.30 19.39
C ASP A 246 -16.28 8.48 18.40
N THR A 247 -17.14 9.50 18.53
CA THR A 247 -17.11 10.70 17.69
C THR A 247 -15.76 11.42 17.74
N VAL A 248 -15.10 11.44 18.91
CA VAL A 248 -13.76 12.02 19.06
C VAL A 248 -12.78 11.26 18.18
N ARG A 249 -12.87 9.93 18.17
CA ARG A 249 -12.03 9.07 17.33
C ARG A 249 -12.23 9.33 15.84
N VAL A 250 -13.46 9.49 15.40
CA VAL A 250 -13.77 9.87 14.00
C VAL A 250 -13.13 11.21 13.64
N SER A 251 -13.26 12.20 14.54
CA SER A 251 -12.63 13.52 14.34
C SER A 251 -11.10 13.43 14.23
N GLU A 252 -10.43 12.65 15.08
CA GLU A 252 -9.00 12.41 15.03
C GLU A 252 -8.56 11.79 13.69
N ILE A 253 -9.31 10.80 13.20
CA ILE A 253 -9.05 10.16 11.90
C ILE A 253 -9.18 11.19 10.77
N ARG A 254 -10.26 11.97 10.77
CA ARG A 254 -10.49 13.02 9.76
C ARG A 254 -9.39 14.08 9.76
N GLU A 255 -8.96 14.52 10.94
CA GLU A 255 -7.84 15.46 11.07
C GLU A 255 -6.54 14.85 10.56
N ARG A 256 -6.26 13.59 10.89
CA ARG A 256 -5.09 12.87 10.37
C ARG A 256 -5.10 12.78 8.84
N VAL A 257 -6.24 12.41 8.24
CA VAL A 257 -6.40 12.37 6.77
C VAL A 257 -6.07 13.73 6.14
N ARG A 258 -6.53 14.82 6.74
CA ARG A 258 -6.23 16.19 6.28
C ARG A 258 -4.75 16.55 6.47
N ALA A 259 -4.20 16.30 7.65
CA ALA A 259 -2.81 16.61 7.98
C ALA A 259 -1.84 15.86 7.06
N MET A 260 -2.14 14.62 6.70
CA MET A 260 -1.31 13.76 5.85
C MET A 260 -1.52 14.03 4.34
N ALA A 261 -2.38 14.95 3.93
CA ALA A 261 -2.61 15.27 2.53
C ALA A 261 -1.31 15.63 1.78
N HIS A 262 -0.37 16.30 2.43
CA HIS A 262 0.93 16.66 1.85
C HIS A 262 1.77 15.44 1.40
N LYS A 263 1.57 14.27 2.00
CA LYS A 263 2.27 13.05 1.60
C LYS A 263 1.78 12.52 0.25
N ARG A 264 0.49 12.74 -0.05
CA ARG A 264 -0.21 12.28 -1.26
C ARG A 264 -0.07 13.24 -2.45
N MET A 265 0.47 14.42 -2.19
CA MET A 265 0.61 15.45 -3.21
C MET A 265 2.03 15.49 -3.77
N PRO A 266 2.21 15.75 -5.09
CA PRO A 266 3.51 16.09 -5.63
C PRO A 266 4.04 17.38 -4.98
N ALA A 267 5.29 17.74 -5.28
CA ALA A 267 5.87 18.99 -4.78
C ALA A 267 5.00 20.19 -5.15
N ALA A 268 4.62 21.00 -4.15
CA ALA A 268 3.82 22.18 -4.36
C ALA A 268 4.52 23.17 -5.30
N ARG A 269 3.76 23.78 -6.20
CA ARG A 269 4.26 24.80 -7.15
C ARG A 269 3.52 26.10 -6.96
N PRO A 270 4.19 27.27 -6.94
CA PRO A 270 3.53 28.56 -6.90
C PRO A 270 2.54 28.74 -8.08
N GLY A 271 1.36 29.24 -7.81
CA GLY A 271 0.36 29.60 -8.83
C GLY A 271 -0.41 28.44 -9.47
N LYS A 272 -0.29 27.20 -8.97
CA LYS A 272 -1.16 26.07 -9.35
C LYS A 272 -1.75 25.41 -8.11
N THR A 273 -3.06 25.47 -7.98
CA THR A 273 -3.85 24.58 -7.11
C THR A 273 -4.13 23.30 -7.90
N TYR A 274 -3.81 22.16 -7.34
CA TYR A 274 -4.14 20.84 -7.89
C TYR A 274 -5.49 20.36 -7.34
#